data_572204ef661a8e4258e592ea79e632da
#
_entry.id   572204ef661a8e4258e592ea79e632da
#
_cell.length_a   1.000
_cell.length_b   1.000
_cell.length_c   1.000
_cell.angle_alpha   90.00
_cell.angle_beta   90.00
_cell.angle_gamma   90.00
#
_symmetry.space_group_name_H-M   'P 1'
#
loop_
_entity.id
_entity.type
_entity.pdbx_description
1 polymer ?
#
loop_
_entity_poly.entity_id
_entity_poly.type
_entity_poly.pdbx_seq_one_letter_code
_entity_poly.pdbx_strand_id
1 'polypeptide(L)'
;MDPAAFLADLEAKPAMLLALLDDLPAWPDVGDGPIVLTGMGSSWFAADVAARRLRRHGIVAVAELASVEASFPPSPDLTVIGITASGKSAETVALLTAHSGLSRTIALTNDASASLPTEHVVLMNAGVESGGVACRTYLHTLVALLALEQRLTRVELRIGERVRRSAAAIAYLLDRRDGWMMPVIESIEGTEGLWMLAPAERLCSALQSALMIREGARRAADGCETGDWNHVDVYLTKTLDYRALLFTGSRFDADALKWMTDRHNHVVTVGAEPDGVAASVRYPGDDDLVVALLTEVLVAELLAAYWWLRAAG
;
A
#
# COMPACT_ATOMS: atom_id res chain seq x y z
N MET A 1 -17.82 -10.03 -4.15
CA MET A 1 -16.54 -10.27 -3.46
C MET A 1 -16.48 -11.73 -3.07
N ASP A 2 -15.40 -12.41 -3.41
CA ASP A 2 -15.22 -13.87 -3.28
C ASP A 2 -13.86 -14.17 -2.63
N PRO A 3 -13.82 -14.83 -1.44
CA PRO A 3 -12.57 -15.08 -0.74
C PRO A 3 -11.62 -16.06 -1.46
N ALA A 4 -12.16 -17.04 -2.19
CA ALA A 4 -11.33 -17.98 -2.94
C ALA A 4 -10.71 -17.30 -4.17
N ALA A 5 -11.49 -16.47 -4.87
CA ALA A 5 -10.98 -15.66 -5.96
C ALA A 5 -9.95 -14.60 -5.47
N PHE A 6 -10.17 -14.02 -4.28
CA PHE A 6 -9.19 -13.12 -3.67
C PHE A 6 -7.85 -13.83 -3.37
N LEU A 7 -7.90 -15.04 -2.80
CA LEU A 7 -6.69 -15.83 -2.59
C LEU A 7 -5.97 -16.13 -3.92
N ALA A 8 -6.72 -16.49 -4.98
CA ALA A 8 -6.15 -16.70 -6.31
C ALA A 8 -5.51 -15.42 -6.89
N ASP A 9 -6.13 -14.26 -6.67
CA ASP A 9 -5.55 -12.95 -7.04
C ASP A 9 -4.23 -12.67 -6.30
N LEU A 10 -4.10 -13.07 -5.03
CA LEU A 10 -2.85 -12.96 -4.28
C LEU A 10 -1.77 -13.91 -4.81
N GLU A 11 -2.12 -15.16 -5.09
CA GLU A 11 -1.22 -16.17 -5.65
C GLU A 11 -0.71 -15.80 -7.05
N ALA A 12 -1.48 -15.01 -7.80
CA ALA A 12 -1.08 -14.51 -9.11
C ALA A 12 -0.09 -13.32 -9.07
N LYS A 13 0.10 -12.65 -7.92
CA LYS A 13 0.96 -11.45 -7.79
C LYS A 13 2.36 -11.61 -8.38
N PRO A 14 3.12 -12.72 -8.11
CA PRO A 14 4.48 -12.85 -8.67
C PRO A 14 4.50 -12.82 -10.19
N ALA A 15 3.61 -13.58 -10.82
CA ALA A 15 3.53 -13.65 -12.28
C ALA A 15 3.10 -12.30 -12.90
N MET A 16 2.13 -11.63 -12.27
CA MET A 16 1.63 -10.33 -12.75
C MET A 16 2.68 -9.22 -12.62
N LEU A 17 3.47 -9.21 -11.54
CA LEU A 17 4.61 -8.29 -11.40
C LEU A 17 5.69 -8.53 -12.46
N LEU A 18 5.98 -9.79 -12.79
CA LEU A 18 6.94 -10.10 -13.84
C LEU A 18 6.43 -9.68 -15.21
N ALA A 19 5.16 -9.92 -15.51
CA ALA A 19 4.52 -9.48 -16.76
C ALA A 19 4.51 -7.95 -16.92
N LEU A 20 4.39 -7.19 -15.81
CA LEU A 20 4.46 -5.73 -15.84
C LEU A 20 5.81 -5.20 -16.34
N LEU A 21 6.88 -5.99 -16.26
CA LEU A 21 8.21 -5.59 -16.77
C LEU A 21 8.27 -5.48 -18.29
N ASP A 22 7.38 -6.17 -19.00
CA ASP A 22 7.30 -6.11 -20.47
C ASP A 22 6.59 -4.83 -20.95
N ASP A 23 5.81 -4.20 -20.06
CA ASP A 23 5.06 -2.97 -20.36
C ASP A 23 4.97 -2.08 -19.10
N LEU A 24 6.12 -1.58 -18.65
CA LEU A 24 6.20 -0.65 -17.53
C LEU A 24 5.46 0.65 -17.86
N PRO A 25 4.67 1.21 -16.92
CA PRO A 25 3.91 2.43 -17.14
C PRO A 25 4.79 3.59 -17.62
N ALA A 26 4.50 4.08 -18.82
CA ALA A 26 5.15 5.24 -19.41
C ALA A 26 4.40 6.51 -19.02
N TRP A 27 5.06 7.41 -18.33
CA TRP A 27 4.48 8.67 -17.90
C TRP A 27 4.63 9.75 -18.99
N PRO A 28 3.58 10.54 -19.24
CA PRO A 28 3.67 11.74 -20.10
C PRO A 28 4.53 12.81 -19.41
N ASP A 29 4.64 13.96 -20.06
CA ASP A 29 5.21 15.13 -19.40
C ASP A 29 4.34 15.57 -18.22
N VAL A 30 4.98 15.70 -17.04
CA VAL A 30 4.30 16.08 -15.78
C VAL A 30 4.52 17.57 -15.45
N GLY A 31 5.38 18.26 -16.23
CA GLY A 31 5.78 19.64 -15.94
C GLY A 31 6.70 19.77 -14.74
N ASP A 32 7.11 21.01 -14.48
CA ASP A 32 8.04 21.35 -13.39
C ASP A 32 7.35 21.97 -12.17
N GLY A 33 6.02 22.14 -12.24
CA GLY A 33 5.23 22.75 -11.17
C GLY A 33 4.83 21.77 -10.05
N PRO A 34 3.99 22.24 -9.12
CA PRO A 34 3.46 21.39 -8.05
C PRO A 34 2.64 20.21 -8.59
N ILE A 35 2.68 19.10 -7.85
CA ILE A 35 1.96 17.87 -8.19
C ILE A 35 0.97 17.55 -7.07
N VAL A 36 -0.29 17.38 -7.41
CA VAL A 36 -1.32 16.80 -6.53
C VAL A 36 -1.59 15.38 -7.01
N LEU A 37 -1.31 14.40 -6.14
CA LEU A 37 -1.72 13.03 -6.34
C LEU A 37 -3.01 12.80 -5.56
N THR A 38 -4.04 12.25 -6.18
CA THR A 38 -5.34 12.10 -5.53
C THR A 38 -6.00 10.77 -5.83
N GLY A 39 -6.81 10.29 -4.89
CA GLY A 39 -7.53 9.03 -4.98
C GLY A 39 -8.28 8.73 -3.69
N MET A 40 -8.87 7.55 -3.61
CA MET A 40 -9.58 7.06 -2.42
C MET A 40 -9.00 5.72 -1.97
N GLY A 41 -9.03 5.43 -0.67
CA GLY A 41 -8.56 4.16 -0.10
C GLY A 41 -7.14 3.80 -0.55
N SER A 42 -6.94 2.61 -1.11
CA SER A 42 -5.65 2.10 -1.60
C SER A 42 -4.94 3.07 -2.55
N SER A 43 -5.70 3.77 -3.40
CA SER A 43 -5.14 4.76 -4.33
C SER A 43 -4.54 5.95 -3.58
N TRP A 44 -5.22 6.44 -2.53
CA TRP A 44 -4.69 7.53 -1.71
C TRP A 44 -3.50 7.07 -0.86
N PHE A 45 -3.52 5.84 -0.34
CA PHE A 45 -2.37 5.30 0.42
C PHE A 45 -1.10 5.26 -0.45
N ALA A 46 -1.21 4.81 -1.70
CA ALA A 46 -0.10 4.81 -2.64
C ALA A 46 0.34 6.24 -3.01
N ALA A 47 -0.63 7.16 -3.20
CA ALA A 47 -0.37 8.57 -3.49
C ALA A 47 0.43 9.26 -2.38
N ASP A 48 0.09 9.01 -1.10
CA ASP A 48 0.78 9.65 0.05
C ASP A 48 2.25 9.25 0.11
N VAL A 49 2.55 7.97 -0.03
CA VAL A 49 3.94 7.50 -0.05
C VAL A 49 4.71 8.07 -1.26
N ALA A 50 4.10 8.10 -2.43
CA ALA A 50 4.72 8.69 -3.61
C ALA A 50 5.01 10.19 -3.42
N ALA A 51 4.04 10.95 -2.88
CA ALA A 51 4.24 12.36 -2.58
C ALA A 51 5.38 12.60 -1.58
N ARG A 52 5.48 11.78 -0.52
CA ARG A 52 6.62 11.83 0.44
C ARG A 52 7.94 11.55 -0.25
N ARG A 53 8.00 10.53 -1.11
CA ARG A 53 9.21 10.16 -1.87
C ARG A 53 9.65 11.29 -2.80
N LEU A 54 8.73 11.91 -3.54
CA LEU A 54 9.02 13.06 -4.40
C LEU A 54 9.54 14.27 -3.61
N ARG A 55 8.92 14.59 -2.46
CA ARG A 55 9.38 15.68 -1.57
C ARG A 55 10.80 15.51 -1.06
N ARG A 56 11.26 14.28 -0.83
CA ARG A 56 12.67 14.00 -0.45
C ARG A 56 13.68 14.44 -1.52
N HIS A 57 13.24 14.59 -2.75
CA HIS A 57 14.02 15.10 -3.88
C HIS A 57 13.74 16.58 -4.19
N GLY A 58 13.03 17.29 -3.31
CA GLY A 58 12.72 18.71 -3.48
C GLY A 58 11.57 19.01 -4.42
N ILE A 59 10.85 17.97 -4.91
CA ILE A 59 9.68 18.15 -5.76
C ILE A 59 8.47 18.48 -4.89
N VAL A 60 7.77 19.56 -5.21
CA VAL A 60 6.54 19.94 -4.49
C VAL A 60 5.41 18.99 -4.88
N ALA A 61 5.15 18.03 -4.02
CA ALA A 61 4.12 17.01 -4.24
C ALA A 61 3.29 16.80 -2.96
N VAL A 62 1.97 16.74 -3.10
CA VAL A 62 1.02 16.44 -2.03
C VAL A 62 0.08 15.32 -2.45
N ALA A 63 -0.39 14.54 -1.48
CA ALA A 63 -1.47 13.60 -1.68
C ALA A 63 -2.72 14.11 -0.98
N GLU A 64 -3.84 14.16 -1.69
CA GLU A 64 -5.14 14.56 -1.17
C GLU A 64 -6.17 13.45 -1.38
N LEU A 65 -7.10 13.32 -0.45
CA LEU A 65 -8.30 12.53 -0.69
C LEU A 65 -9.11 13.19 -1.81
N ALA A 66 -9.57 12.40 -2.76
CA ALA A 66 -10.35 12.94 -3.89
C ALA A 66 -11.71 13.53 -3.47
N SER A 67 -12.15 13.27 -2.25
CA SER A 67 -13.37 13.83 -1.65
C SER A 67 -13.19 15.20 -1.00
N VAL A 68 -11.99 15.80 -1.09
CA VAL A 68 -11.76 17.15 -0.54
C VAL A 68 -12.64 18.19 -1.26
N GLU A 69 -13.30 19.06 -0.49
CA GLU A 69 -14.16 20.11 -1.07
C GLU A 69 -13.37 21.26 -1.66
N ALA A 70 -12.21 21.57 -1.10
CA ALA A 70 -11.32 22.64 -1.52
C ALA A 70 -9.90 22.12 -1.69
N SER A 71 -9.57 21.73 -2.92
CA SER A 71 -8.22 21.40 -3.35
C SER A 71 -7.47 22.66 -3.80
N PHE A 72 -6.28 22.49 -4.37
CA PHE A 72 -5.56 23.59 -5.01
C PHE A 72 -6.43 24.20 -6.12
N PRO A 73 -6.44 25.52 -6.27
CA PRO A 73 -7.12 26.15 -7.40
C PRO A 73 -6.50 25.69 -8.72
N PRO A 74 -7.31 25.49 -9.77
CA PRO A 74 -6.78 25.15 -11.08
C PRO A 74 -5.75 26.17 -11.57
N SER A 75 -4.64 25.67 -12.13
CA SER A 75 -3.55 26.48 -12.67
C SER A 75 -2.82 25.72 -13.77
N PRO A 76 -2.37 26.39 -14.85
CA PRO A 76 -1.57 25.75 -15.90
C PRO A 76 -0.25 25.13 -15.40
N ASP A 77 0.28 25.62 -14.28
CA ASP A 77 1.51 25.11 -13.69
C ASP A 77 1.26 23.89 -12.77
N LEU A 78 0.00 23.64 -12.41
CA LEU A 78 -0.36 22.52 -11.52
C LEU A 78 -0.57 21.24 -12.32
N THR A 79 -0.01 20.14 -11.84
CA THR A 79 -0.33 18.80 -12.33
C THR A 79 -1.18 18.04 -11.31
N VAL A 80 -2.30 17.51 -11.75
CA VAL A 80 -3.20 16.68 -10.95
C VAL A 80 -3.18 15.26 -11.51
N ILE A 81 -2.76 14.30 -10.65
CA ILE A 81 -2.71 12.89 -10.98
C ILE A 81 -3.81 12.18 -10.21
N GLY A 82 -4.89 11.83 -10.89
CA GLY A 82 -6.00 11.07 -10.32
C GLY A 82 -5.77 9.56 -10.42
N ILE A 83 -5.82 8.86 -9.30
CA ILE A 83 -5.59 7.41 -9.21
C ILE A 83 -6.92 6.71 -8.95
N THR A 84 -7.36 5.87 -9.88
CA THR A 84 -8.62 5.13 -9.79
C THR A 84 -8.56 3.82 -10.55
N ALA A 85 -8.50 2.68 -9.86
CA ALA A 85 -8.34 1.37 -10.50
C ALA A 85 -9.45 1.08 -11.54
N SER A 86 -10.70 1.35 -11.23
CA SER A 86 -11.85 1.11 -12.11
C SER A 86 -12.19 2.28 -13.06
N GLY A 87 -11.57 3.44 -12.88
CA GLY A 87 -11.98 4.66 -13.58
C GLY A 87 -13.37 5.21 -13.19
N LYS A 88 -13.98 4.69 -12.11
CA LYS A 88 -15.38 4.96 -11.73
C LYS A 88 -15.56 5.61 -10.36
N SER A 89 -14.48 5.92 -9.63
CA SER A 89 -14.60 6.69 -8.37
C SER A 89 -15.17 8.06 -8.66
N ALA A 90 -16.37 8.32 -8.15
CA ALA A 90 -17.08 9.56 -8.38
C ALA A 90 -16.28 10.79 -7.91
N GLU A 91 -15.62 10.64 -6.74
CA GLU A 91 -14.80 11.66 -6.13
C GLU A 91 -13.59 11.99 -7.00
N THR A 92 -12.85 10.96 -7.46
CA THR A 92 -11.67 11.15 -8.33
C THR A 92 -12.06 11.75 -9.67
N VAL A 93 -13.17 11.31 -10.26
CA VAL A 93 -13.69 11.86 -11.51
C VAL A 93 -14.11 13.32 -11.33
N ALA A 94 -14.81 13.66 -10.24
CA ALA A 94 -15.23 15.02 -9.95
C ALA A 94 -14.04 15.98 -9.81
N LEU A 95 -12.99 15.57 -9.06
CA LEU A 95 -11.78 16.38 -8.88
C LEU A 95 -11.03 16.57 -10.22
N LEU A 96 -10.86 15.51 -10.99
CA LEU A 96 -10.25 15.62 -12.33
C LEU A 96 -11.07 16.53 -13.25
N THR A 97 -12.41 16.47 -13.18
CA THR A 97 -13.30 17.34 -13.96
C THR A 97 -13.09 18.82 -13.61
N ALA A 98 -12.94 19.13 -12.32
CA ALA A 98 -12.70 20.49 -11.86
C ALA A 98 -11.39 21.10 -12.39
N HIS A 99 -10.41 20.27 -12.72
CA HIS A 99 -9.10 20.69 -13.24
C HIS A 99 -8.97 20.54 -14.76
N SER A 100 -9.92 19.86 -15.43
CA SER A 100 -9.84 19.57 -16.87
C SER A 100 -9.78 20.83 -17.72
N GLY A 101 -8.78 20.93 -18.59
CA GLY A 101 -8.54 22.11 -19.45
C GLY A 101 -7.98 23.34 -18.72
N LEU A 102 -7.79 23.29 -17.40
CA LEU A 102 -7.29 24.38 -16.57
C LEU A 102 -5.94 24.06 -15.90
N SER A 103 -5.72 22.79 -15.58
CA SER A 103 -4.47 22.25 -15.07
C SER A 103 -4.05 21.06 -15.93
N ARG A 104 -2.79 20.63 -15.88
CA ARG A 104 -2.38 19.36 -16.47
C ARG A 104 -3.00 18.22 -15.69
N THR A 105 -3.76 17.36 -16.36
CA THR A 105 -4.47 16.24 -15.73
C THR A 105 -4.02 14.91 -16.28
N ILE A 106 -3.72 13.98 -15.39
CA ILE A 106 -3.28 12.61 -15.73
C ILE A 106 -4.10 11.64 -14.90
N ALA A 107 -4.64 10.60 -15.51
CA ALA A 107 -5.27 9.51 -14.78
C ALA A 107 -4.34 8.30 -14.76
N LEU A 108 -4.18 7.68 -13.59
CA LEU A 108 -3.59 6.34 -13.43
C LEU A 108 -4.73 5.37 -13.15
N THR A 109 -4.99 4.45 -14.09
CA THR A 109 -6.13 3.53 -14.01
C THR A 109 -5.78 2.13 -14.51
N ASN A 110 -6.53 1.12 -14.09
CA ASN A 110 -6.43 -0.25 -14.60
C ASN A 110 -7.44 -0.53 -15.72
N ASP A 111 -8.42 0.35 -15.93
CA ASP A 111 -9.45 0.21 -16.96
C ASP A 111 -9.10 1.06 -18.19
N ALA A 112 -8.57 0.42 -19.23
CA ALA A 112 -8.22 1.09 -20.48
C ALA A 112 -9.45 1.66 -21.25
N SER A 113 -10.66 1.22 -20.90
CA SER A 113 -11.91 1.71 -21.51
C SER A 113 -12.53 2.89 -20.76
N ALA A 114 -11.98 3.26 -19.60
CA ALA A 114 -12.51 4.33 -18.78
C ALA A 114 -12.43 5.68 -19.51
N SER A 115 -13.57 6.35 -19.63
CA SER A 115 -13.63 7.72 -20.15
C SER A 115 -13.43 8.72 -19.01
N LEU A 116 -12.20 9.17 -18.83
CA LEU A 116 -11.81 10.10 -17.76
C LEU A 116 -11.58 11.52 -18.31
N PRO A 117 -11.94 12.55 -17.55
CA PRO A 117 -11.77 13.95 -17.98
C PRO A 117 -10.31 14.42 -17.79
N THR A 118 -9.37 13.77 -18.49
CA THR A 118 -7.93 14.00 -18.38
C THR A 118 -7.26 14.12 -19.74
N GLU A 119 -6.14 14.81 -19.80
CA GLU A 119 -5.32 14.92 -21.00
C GLU A 119 -4.59 13.60 -21.32
N HIS A 120 -4.20 12.88 -20.28
CA HIS A 120 -3.42 11.66 -20.41
C HIS A 120 -3.94 10.55 -19.48
N VAL A 121 -3.79 9.31 -19.94
CA VAL A 121 -4.09 8.11 -19.18
C VAL A 121 -2.82 7.25 -19.12
N VAL A 122 -2.48 6.80 -17.91
CA VAL A 122 -1.42 5.83 -17.64
C VAL A 122 -2.09 4.54 -17.16
N LEU A 123 -1.73 3.40 -17.74
CA LEU A 123 -2.34 2.12 -17.40
C LEU A 123 -1.53 1.39 -16.32
N MET A 124 -2.23 0.80 -15.35
CA MET A 124 -1.63 -0.02 -14.29
C MET A 124 -1.24 -1.41 -14.78
N ASN A 125 -1.93 -1.94 -15.80
CA ASN A 125 -1.71 -3.28 -16.39
C ASN A 125 -1.77 -4.43 -15.36
N ALA A 126 -2.64 -4.32 -14.33
CA ALA A 126 -2.77 -5.32 -13.26
C ALA A 126 -3.72 -6.47 -13.58
N GLY A 127 -4.35 -6.46 -14.76
CA GLY A 127 -5.37 -7.44 -15.15
C GLY A 127 -6.65 -7.30 -14.32
N VAL A 128 -7.55 -8.28 -14.46
CA VAL A 128 -8.83 -8.30 -13.75
C VAL A 128 -8.67 -8.96 -12.39
N GLU A 129 -9.10 -8.31 -11.31
CA GLU A 129 -9.14 -8.85 -9.95
C GLU A 129 -10.51 -9.50 -9.70
N SER A 130 -10.53 -10.83 -9.67
CA SER A 130 -11.77 -11.61 -9.57
C SER A 130 -12.34 -11.67 -8.15
N GLY A 131 -11.49 -11.49 -7.13
CA GLY A 131 -11.89 -11.41 -5.72
C GLY A 131 -12.70 -10.16 -5.39
N GLY A 132 -12.63 -9.14 -6.23
CA GLY A 132 -13.33 -7.87 -6.04
C GLY A 132 -12.69 -6.98 -4.96
N VAL A 133 -11.43 -7.23 -4.64
CA VAL A 133 -10.60 -6.46 -3.68
C VAL A 133 -9.32 -6.04 -4.36
N ALA A 134 -8.97 -4.77 -4.26
CA ALA A 134 -7.77 -4.21 -4.90
C ALA A 134 -6.50 -4.68 -4.17
N CYS A 135 -5.81 -5.66 -4.72
CA CYS A 135 -4.53 -6.17 -4.22
C CYS A 135 -3.40 -6.10 -5.26
N ARG A 136 -3.65 -6.50 -6.50
CA ARG A 136 -2.69 -6.38 -7.61
C ARG A 136 -2.67 -4.96 -8.17
N THR A 137 -3.84 -4.36 -8.36
CA THR A 137 -3.95 -2.95 -8.80
C THR A 137 -3.24 -2.00 -7.83
N TYR A 138 -3.32 -2.25 -6.52
CA TYR A 138 -2.55 -1.50 -5.53
C TYR A 138 -1.04 -1.63 -5.75
N LEU A 139 -0.55 -2.87 -5.93
CA LEU A 139 0.87 -3.14 -6.12
C LEU A 139 1.39 -2.53 -7.43
N HIS A 140 0.62 -2.65 -8.52
CA HIS A 140 0.96 -2.04 -9.81
C HIS A 140 0.92 -0.50 -9.75
N THR A 141 0.02 0.08 -8.95
CA THR A 141 0.01 1.52 -8.68
C THR A 141 1.32 1.97 -8.04
N LEU A 142 1.84 1.23 -7.06
CA LEU A 142 3.13 1.54 -6.43
C LEU A 142 4.28 1.48 -7.46
N VAL A 143 4.31 0.46 -8.31
CA VAL A 143 5.34 0.36 -9.37
C VAL A 143 5.23 1.53 -10.35
N ALA A 144 4.02 1.90 -10.77
CA ALA A 144 3.79 3.06 -11.65
C ALA A 144 4.30 4.36 -11.00
N LEU A 145 4.03 4.56 -9.72
CA LEU A 145 4.48 5.75 -8.99
C LEU A 145 6.01 5.76 -8.73
N LEU A 146 6.64 4.59 -8.58
CA LEU A 146 8.11 4.48 -8.58
C LEU A 146 8.70 4.83 -9.96
N ALA A 147 8.04 4.47 -11.05
CA ALA A 147 8.44 4.89 -12.40
C ALA A 147 8.31 6.41 -12.58
N LEU A 148 7.26 7.02 -12.03
CA LEU A 148 7.12 8.47 -11.97
C LEU A 148 8.27 9.13 -11.20
N GLU A 149 8.59 8.63 -10.00
CA GLU A 149 9.70 9.12 -9.19
C GLU A 149 11.01 9.06 -9.96
N GLN A 150 11.35 7.91 -10.55
CA GLN A 150 12.57 7.75 -11.35
C GLN A 150 12.63 8.75 -12.51
N ARG A 151 11.50 8.95 -13.21
CA ARG A 151 11.41 9.91 -14.32
C ARG A 151 11.68 11.34 -13.87
N LEU A 152 11.02 11.79 -12.79
CA LEU A 152 11.09 13.16 -12.31
C LEU A 152 12.43 13.49 -11.63
N THR A 153 12.96 12.55 -10.86
CA THR A 153 14.20 12.76 -10.09
C THR A 153 15.45 12.44 -10.90
N ARG A 154 15.32 11.67 -11.99
CA ARG A 154 16.42 11.06 -12.75
C ARG A 154 17.33 10.17 -11.90
N VAL A 155 16.90 9.78 -10.71
CA VAL A 155 17.59 8.80 -9.86
C VAL A 155 17.26 7.41 -10.39
N GLU A 156 18.28 6.62 -10.64
CA GLU A 156 18.07 5.23 -11.09
C GLU A 156 17.59 4.37 -9.92
N LEU A 157 16.30 4.05 -9.90
CA LEU A 157 15.68 3.20 -8.88
C LEU A 157 15.84 1.70 -9.16
N ARG A 158 16.42 1.32 -10.30
CA ARG A 158 16.59 -0.09 -10.72
C ARG A 158 15.27 -0.86 -10.62
N ILE A 159 14.18 -0.24 -11.10
CA ILE A 159 12.80 -0.74 -10.93
C ILE A 159 12.66 -2.18 -11.40
N GLY A 160 13.17 -2.51 -12.58
CA GLY A 160 13.09 -3.86 -13.13
C GLY A 160 13.75 -4.93 -12.24
N GLU A 161 14.89 -4.61 -11.61
CA GLU A 161 15.54 -5.51 -10.66
C GLU A 161 14.72 -5.67 -9.39
N ARG A 162 14.26 -4.54 -8.80
CA ARG A 162 13.48 -4.55 -7.56
C ARG A 162 12.13 -5.24 -7.73
N VAL A 163 11.46 -5.05 -8.86
CA VAL A 163 10.22 -5.78 -9.18
C VAL A 163 10.47 -7.29 -9.26
N ARG A 164 11.57 -7.74 -9.90
CA ARG A 164 11.92 -9.18 -9.91
C ARG A 164 12.21 -9.72 -8.52
N ARG A 165 12.95 -8.97 -7.70
CA ARG A 165 13.22 -9.33 -6.30
C ARG A 165 11.94 -9.38 -5.47
N SER A 166 11.02 -8.43 -5.66
CA SER A 166 9.72 -8.43 -4.98
C SER A 166 8.84 -9.60 -5.43
N ALA A 167 8.80 -9.92 -6.73
CA ALA A 167 8.09 -11.09 -7.22
C ALA A 167 8.64 -12.40 -6.60
N ALA A 168 9.96 -12.52 -6.49
CA ALA A 168 10.60 -13.67 -5.83
C ALA A 168 10.31 -13.72 -4.32
N ALA A 169 10.29 -12.57 -3.63
CA ALA A 169 9.95 -12.47 -2.21
C ALA A 169 8.48 -12.84 -1.94
N ILE A 170 7.56 -12.37 -2.79
CA ILE A 170 6.13 -12.74 -2.74
C ILE A 170 5.97 -14.26 -2.96
N ALA A 171 6.62 -14.82 -3.98
CA ALA A 171 6.60 -16.26 -4.24
C ALA A 171 7.14 -17.05 -3.03
N TYR A 172 8.25 -16.59 -2.43
CA TYR A 172 8.82 -17.20 -1.23
C TYR A 172 7.82 -17.22 -0.06
N LEU A 173 7.11 -16.12 0.19
CA LEU A 173 6.11 -16.04 1.27
C LEU A 173 4.92 -16.97 0.97
N LEU A 174 4.46 -17.05 -0.28
CA LEU A 174 3.37 -17.93 -0.69
C LEU A 174 3.75 -19.41 -0.55
N ASP A 175 4.92 -19.79 -1.04
CA ASP A 175 5.40 -21.17 -1.00
C ASP A 175 5.64 -21.70 0.42
N ARG A 176 5.97 -20.80 1.35
CA ARG A 176 6.27 -21.12 2.75
C ARG A 176 5.19 -20.74 3.74
N ARG A 177 4.00 -20.36 3.25
CA ARG A 177 2.89 -19.86 4.09
C ARG A 177 2.52 -20.81 5.22
N ASP A 178 2.57 -22.10 5.00
CA ASP A 178 2.24 -23.11 6.02
C ASP A 178 3.22 -23.09 7.23
N GLY A 179 4.45 -22.61 7.02
CA GLY A 179 5.45 -22.53 8.07
C GLY A 179 5.37 -21.28 8.95
N TRP A 180 4.87 -20.17 8.42
CA TRP A 180 4.84 -18.90 9.17
C TRP A 180 3.42 -18.42 9.53
N MET A 181 2.40 -18.77 8.73
CA MET A 181 1.08 -18.15 8.83
C MET A 181 0.35 -18.57 10.12
N MET A 182 0.38 -19.84 10.49
CA MET A 182 -0.30 -20.30 11.71
C MET A 182 0.27 -19.71 12.99
N PRO A 183 1.60 -19.69 13.22
CA PRO A 183 2.18 -18.98 14.37
C PRO A 183 1.80 -17.49 14.43
N VAL A 184 1.73 -16.82 13.27
CA VAL A 184 1.29 -15.43 13.20
C VAL A 184 -0.18 -15.30 13.60
N ILE A 185 -1.08 -16.13 13.04
CA ILE A 185 -2.51 -16.11 13.36
C ILE A 185 -2.74 -16.34 14.86
N GLU A 186 -2.13 -17.37 15.43
CA GLU A 186 -2.23 -17.68 16.86
C GLU A 186 -1.80 -16.50 17.74
N SER A 187 -0.82 -15.73 17.27
CA SER A 187 -0.30 -14.56 18.01
C SER A 187 -1.20 -13.35 17.93
N ILE A 188 -1.86 -13.11 16.77
CA ILE A 188 -2.60 -11.87 16.53
C ILE A 188 -4.12 -12.06 16.40
N GLU A 189 -4.65 -13.28 16.49
CA GLU A 189 -6.09 -13.50 16.48
C GLU A 189 -6.70 -13.09 17.82
N GLY A 190 -7.46 -11.99 17.82
CA GLY A 190 -8.13 -11.41 18.97
C GLY A 190 -9.50 -10.84 18.63
N THR A 191 -10.24 -10.39 19.62
CA THR A 191 -11.61 -9.85 19.47
C THR A 191 -11.68 -8.34 19.37
N GLU A 192 -10.65 -7.62 19.83
CA GLU A 192 -10.67 -6.16 19.95
C GLU A 192 -10.12 -5.43 18.71
N GLY A 193 -9.53 -6.17 17.79
CA GLY A 193 -8.98 -5.62 16.55
C GLY A 193 -7.51 -5.94 16.35
N LEU A 194 -6.96 -5.43 15.25
CA LEU A 194 -5.57 -5.60 14.87
C LEU A 194 -4.99 -4.25 14.41
N TRP A 195 -3.89 -3.85 15.00
CA TRP A 195 -3.19 -2.61 14.68
C TRP A 195 -1.98 -2.87 13.80
N MET A 196 -1.90 -2.12 12.71
CA MET A 196 -0.80 -2.21 11.74
C MET A 196 0.11 -1.00 11.91
N LEU A 197 1.41 -1.23 12.12
CA LEU A 197 2.39 -0.16 12.26
C LEU A 197 3.40 -0.25 11.13
N ALA A 198 3.78 0.90 10.56
CA ALA A 198 4.83 0.96 9.54
C ALA A 198 5.64 2.24 9.63
N PRO A 199 6.89 2.27 9.10
CA PRO A 199 7.64 3.51 8.94
C PRO A 199 6.90 4.51 8.05
N ALA A 200 7.12 5.80 8.25
CA ALA A 200 6.52 6.87 7.43
C ALA A 200 6.74 6.67 5.91
N GLU A 201 7.90 6.13 5.53
CA GLU A 201 8.25 5.82 4.14
C GLU A 201 7.45 4.67 3.54
N ARG A 202 6.77 3.87 4.37
CA ARG A 202 5.92 2.74 3.98
C ARG A 202 4.60 2.72 4.75
N LEU A 203 4.13 3.88 5.22
CA LEU A 203 2.84 3.98 5.93
C LEU A 203 1.70 3.34 5.15
N CYS A 204 1.76 3.38 3.82
CA CYS A 204 0.78 2.72 2.97
C CYS A 204 0.70 1.20 3.21
N SER A 205 1.77 0.54 3.68
CA SER A 205 1.73 -0.89 4.04
C SER A 205 0.82 -1.13 5.25
N ALA A 206 0.91 -0.29 6.28
CA ALA A 206 0.01 -0.38 7.44
C ALA A 206 -1.45 -0.09 7.05
N LEU A 207 -1.68 1.01 6.34
CA LEU A 207 -3.03 1.43 5.93
C LEU A 207 -3.70 0.42 4.99
N GLN A 208 -2.96 -0.10 4.00
CA GLN A 208 -3.47 -1.12 3.08
C GLN A 208 -3.74 -2.43 3.81
N SER A 209 -2.85 -2.85 4.70
CA SER A 209 -3.04 -4.06 5.50
C SER A 209 -4.29 -3.97 6.36
N ALA A 210 -4.50 -2.85 7.05
CA ALA A 210 -5.71 -2.62 7.82
C ALA A 210 -6.97 -2.60 6.94
N LEU A 211 -6.89 -2.02 5.73
CA LEU A 211 -7.99 -2.05 4.78
C LEU A 211 -8.33 -3.48 4.36
N MET A 212 -7.35 -4.32 4.04
CA MET A 212 -7.57 -5.72 3.63
C MET A 212 -8.27 -6.53 4.72
N ILE A 213 -7.89 -6.34 5.99
CA ILE A 213 -8.56 -6.99 7.12
C ILE A 213 -10.02 -6.53 7.25
N ARG A 214 -10.29 -5.23 7.09
CA ARG A 214 -11.65 -4.67 7.15
C ARG A 214 -12.50 -5.08 5.97
N GLU A 215 -11.94 -5.04 4.77
CA GLU A 215 -12.66 -5.26 3.51
C GLU A 215 -12.95 -6.74 3.25
N GLY A 216 -11.97 -7.61 3.49
CA GLY A 216 -12.09 -9.06 3.31
C GLY A 216 -12.69 -9.75 4.53
N ALA A 217 -11.96 -9.77 5.62
CA ALA A 217 -12.31 -10.52 6.83
C ALA A 217 -13.42 -9.85 7.68
N ARG A 218 -13.79 -8.60 7.41
CA ARG A 218 -14.78 -7.81 8.15
C ARG A 218 -14.45 -7.69 9.64
N ARG A 219 -13.16 -7.62 9.98
CA ARG A 219 -12.65 -7.44 11.33
C ARG A 219 -12.18 -6.02 11.55
N ALA A 220 -12.22 -5.54 12.79
CA ALA A 220 -11.66 -4.24 13.15
C ALA A 220 -10.14 -4.27 12.94
N ALA A 221 -9.64 -3.26 12.26
CA ALA A 221 -8.21 -3.04 12.08
C ALA A 221 -7.93 -1.57 11.80
N ASP A 222 -6.79 -1.08 12.24
CA ASP A 222 -6.33 0.27 11.96
C ASP A 222 -4.83 0.27 11.61
N GLY A 223 -4.38 1.34 10.95
CA GLY A 223 -3.00 1.49 10.51
C GLY A 223 -2.45 2.86 10.83
N CYS A 224 -1.25 2.91 11.41
CA CYS A 224 -0.59 4.16 11.76
C CYS A 224 0.91 4.12 11.48
N GLU A 225 1.54 5.30 11.53
CA GLU A 225 3.00 5.44 11.47
C GLU A 225 3.61 5.09 12.84
N THR A 226 4.75 4.37 12.83
CA THR A 226 5.34 3.85 14.07
C THR A 226 5.73 4.94 15.06
N GLY A 227 6.20 6.11 14.61
CA GLY A 227 6.53 7.23 15.50
C GLY A 227 5.29 7.91 16.06
N ASP A 228 4.25 8.10 15.23
CA ASP A 228 2.97 8.68 15.65
C ASP A 228 2.22 7.75 16.63
N TRP A 229 2.36 6.45 16.46
CA TRP A 229 1.80 5.43 17.36
C TRP A 229 2.15 5.69 18.84
N ASN A 230 3.38 6.14 19.11
CA ASN A 230 3.84 6.47 20.46
C ASN A 230 3.06 7.64 21.09
N HIS A 231 2.31 8.40 20.30
CA HIS A 231 1.52 9.55 20.76
C HIS A 231 -0.01 9.29 20.72
N VAL A 232 -0.44 8.31 19.94
CA VAL A 232 -1.86 8.03 19.69
C VAL A 232 -2.27 6.68 20.28
N ASP A 233 -1.87 5.59 19.64
CA ASP A 233 -2.38 4.24 19.97
C ASP A 233 -1.68 3.57 21.14
N VAL A 234 -0.51 4.05 21.56
CA VAL A 234 0.21 3.53 22.73
C VAL A 234 -0.66 3.46 23.99
N TYR A 235 -1.68 4.31 24.10
CA TYR A 235 -2.60 4.32 25.23
C TYR A 235 -3.51 3.09 25.25
N LEU A 236 -3.86 2.55 24.09
CA LEU A 236 -4.70 1.35 23.94
C LEU A 236 -4.03 0.11 24.52
N THR A 237 -2.70 0.05 24.48
CA THR A 237 -1.91 -1.07 25.03
C THR A 237 -2.07 -1.26 26.55
N LYS A 238 -2.71 -0.30 27.25
CA LYS A 238 -2.93 -0.35 28.70
C LYS A 238 -4.19 -1.12 29.09
N THR A 239 -5.16 -1.21 28.19
CA THR A 239 -6.52 -1.66 28.53
C THR A 239 -7.06 -2.72 27.60
N LEU A 240 -6.57 -2.79 26.36
CA LEU A 240 -7.03 -3.76 25.35
C LEU A 240 -6.14 -5.01 25.34
N ASP A 241 -6.68 -6.12 24.87
CA ASP A 241 -5.90 -7.25 24.34
C ASP A 241 -5.29 -6.77 23.01
N TYR A 242 -4.26 -5.90 23.15
CA TYR A 242 -3.68 -5.18 22.04
C TYR A 242 -2.80 -6.12 21.20
N ARG A 243 -3.14 -6.22 19.92
CA ARG A 243 -2.46 -7.10 18.96
C ARG A 243 -1.99 -6.31 17.76
N ALA A 244 -0.71 -6.42 17.42
CA ALA A 244 -0.09 -5.59 16.41
C ALA A 244 0.70 -6.41 15.38
N LEU A 245 0.67 -5.93 14.14
CA LEU A 245 1.58 -6.31 13.07
C LEU A 245 2.48 -5.11 12.76
N LEU A 246 3.77 -5.22 13.04
CA LEU A 246 4.76 -4.15 12.84
C LEU A 246 5.62 -4.45 11.61
N PHE A 247 5.49 -3.62 10.58
CA PHE A 247 6.42 -3.57 9.45
C PHE A 247 7.66 -2.79 9.88
N THR A 248 8.76 -3.50 10.09
CA THR A 248 9.96 -2.93 10.71
C THR A 248 10.74 -2.01 9.79
N GLY A 249 11.56 -1.14 10.34
CA GLY A 249 12.46 -0.24 9.63
C GLY A 249 12.31 1.24 10.02
N SER A 250 11.46 1.54 11.01
CA SER A 250 11.42 2.86 11.65
C SER A 250 12.51 2.97 12.72
N ARG A 251 13.08 4.16 12.85
CA ARG A 251 13.97 4.46 13.99
C ARG A 251 13.24 4.41 15.34
N PHE A 252 11.91 4.35 15.32
CA PHE A 252 11.06 4.28 16.50
C PHE A 252 10.56 2.86 16.82
N ASP A 253 10.96 1.85 16.05
CA ASP A 253 10.53 0.46 16.29
C ASP A 253 10.90 -0.03 17.70
N ALA A 254 12.12 0.30 18.16
CA ALA A 254 12.57 -0.11 19.48
C ALA A 254 11.70 0.45 20.63
N ASP A 255 11.26 1.71 20.51
CA ASP A 255 10.38 2.33 21.49
C ASP A 255 8.99 1.71 21.47
N ALA A 256 8.42 1.49 20.28
CA ALA A 256 7.11 0.85 20.12
C ALA A 256 7.12 -0.58 20.66
N LEU A 257 8.14 -1.38 20.30
CA LEU A 257 8.31 -2.75 20.79
C LEU A 257 8.45 -2.79 22.32
N LYS A 258 9.26 -1.89 22.89
CA LYS A 258 9.42 -1.80 24.34
C LYS A 258 8.08 -1.58 25.05
N TRP A 259 7.28 -0.61 24.60
CA TRP A 259 5.96 -0.34 25.20
C TRP A 259 5.02 -1.54 25.10
N MET A 260 4.99 -2.22 23.96
CA MET A 260 4.12 -3.38 23.76
C MET A 260 4.58 -4.59 24.58
N THR A 261 5.88 -4.89 24.62
CA THR A 261 6.43 -6.04 25.36
C THR A 261 6.37 -5.82 26.87
N ASP A 262 6.68 -4.62 27.37
CA ASP A 262 6.57 -4.29 28.81
C ASP A 262 5.14 -4.43 29.34
N ARG A 263 4.14 -4.37 28.46
CA ARG A 263 2.71 -4.51 28.80
C ARG A 263 2.13 -5.85 28.40
N HIS A 264 2.98 -6.81 27.99
CA HIS A 264 2.57 -8.16 27.56
C HIS A 264 1.59 -8.19 26.40
N ASN A 265 1.68 -7.23 25.50
CA ASN A 265 0.88 -7.20 24.28
C ASN A 265 1.46 -8.12 23.20
N HIS A 266 0.62 -8.52 22.26
CA HIS A 266 1.01 -9.45 21.20
C HIS A 266 1.51 -8.68 19.98
N VAL A 267 2.77 -8.88 19.63
CA VAL A 267 3.39 -8.22 18.47
C VAL A 267 3.98 -9.28 17.56
N VAL A 268 3.62 -9.16 16.28
CA VAL A 268 4.28 -9.87 15.18
C VAL A 268 5.03 -8.86 14.35
N THR A 269 6.25 -9.17 13.96
CA THR A 269 7.06 -8.31 13.10
C THR A 269 7.19 -8.87 11.68
N VAL A 270 7.33 -7.96 10.70
CA VAL A 270 7.61 -8.27 9.31
C VAL A 270 8.84 -7.48 8.88
N GLY A 271 9.89 -8.17 8.40
CA GLY A 271 11.15 -7.54 7.94
C GLY A 271 12.31 -7.61 8.92
N ALA A 272 12.07 -7.78 10.21
CA ALA A 272 13.11 -8.05 11.21
C ALA A 272 12.62 -9.03 12.28
N GLU A 273 13.55 -9.60 13.05
CA GLU A 273 13.27 -10.54 14.12
C GLU A 273 13.88 -10.03 15.44
N PRO A 274 13.29 -9.00 16.05
CA PRO A 274 13.75 -8.50 17.34
C PRO A 274 13.37 -9.44 18.49
N ASP A 275 14.10 -9.38 19.59
CA ASP A 275 13.78 -10.15 20.80
C ASP A 275 12.42 -9.72 21.39
N GLY A 276 11.72 -10.67 21.99
CA GLY A 276 10.50 -10.43 22.78
C GLY A 276 9.22 -10.30 21.95
N VAL A 277 9.25 -10.54 20.64
CA VAL A 277 8.05 -10.59 19.80
C VAL A 277 7.46 -11.99 19.76
N ALA A 278 6.15 -12.08 19.51
CA ALA A 278 5.43 -13.35 19.49
C ALA A 278 5.77 -14.20 18.25
N ALA A 279 5.98 -13.58 17.11
CA ALA A 279 6.42 -14.19 15.86
C ALA A 279 7.06 -13.17 14.94
N SER A 280 7.83 -13.64 13.96
CA SER A 280 8.46 -12.79 12.94
C SER A 280 8.32 -13.41 11.55
N VAL A 281 8.06 -12.58 10.55
CA VAL A 281 8.00 -13.01 9.14
C VAL A 281 9.15 -12.36 8.38
N ARG A 282 10.03 -13.21 7.83
CA ARG A 282 11.19 -12.79 7.05
C ARG A 282 11.08 -13.28 5.62
N TYR A 283 11.61 -12.52 4.68
CA TYR A 283 11.67 -12.87 3.26
C TYR A 283 12.92 -12.31 2.59
N PRO A 284 13.37 -12.85 1.45
CA PRO A 284 14.56 -12.35 0.77
C PRO A 284 14.39 -10.88 0.33
N GLY A 285 15.31 -10.03 0.76
CA GLY A 285 15.33 -8.61 0.40
C GLY A 285 14.44 -7.71 1.27
N ASP A 286 14.02 -8.16 2.42
CA ASP A 286 13.26 -7.37 3.40
C ASP A 286 14.04 -6.19 4.00
N ASP A 287 15.33 -6.09 3.72
CA ASP A 287 16.22 -4.97 4.04
C ASP A 287 16.24 -3.87 2.93
N ASP A 288 15.74 -4.15 1.72
CA ASP A 288 15.59 -3.15 0.65
C ASP A 288 14.22 -2.46 0.76
N LEU A 289 14.22 -1.14 0.99
CA LEU A 289 13.00 -0.36 1.22
C LEU A 289 11.96 -0.47 0.09
N VAL A 290 12.39 -0.67 -1.16
CA VAL A 290 11.46 -0.81 -2.29
C VAL A 290 10.95 -2.24 -2.39
N VAL A 291 11.79 -3.24 -2.13
CA VAL A 291 11.33 -4.64 -2.06
C VAL A 291 10.34 -4.80 -0.92
N ALA A 292 10.61 -4.23 0.25
CA ALA A 292 9.68 -4.23 1.38
C ALA A 292 8.35 -3.57 1.01
N LEU A 293 8.37 -2.36 0.44
CA LEU A 293 7.17 -1.63 -0.01
C LEU A 293 6.28 -2.45 -0.95
N LEU A 294 6.90 -3.24 -1.84
CA LEU A 294 6.19 -4.05 -2.84
C LEU A 294 5.82 -5.47 -2.36
N THR A 295 6.25 -5.88 -1.16
CA THR A 295 6.10 -7.28 -0.71
C THR A 295 5.32 -7.42 0.58
N GLU A 296 5.62 -6.60 1.60
CA GLU A 296 5.23 -6.84 2.99
C GLU A 296 3.73 -6.88 3.25
N VAL A 297 2.93 -6.14 2.48
CA VAL A 297 1.47 -6.12 2.60
C VAL A 297 0.85 -7.50 2.36
N LEU A 298 1.50 -8.38 1.59
CA LEU A 298 1.04 -9.74 1.33
C LEU A 298 0.78 -10.53 2.62
N VAL A 299 1.56 -10.28 3.68
CA VAL A 299 1.37 -10.96 4.98
C VAL A 299 -0.04 -10.72 5.50
N ALA A 300 -0.47 -9.47 5.58
CA ALA A 300 -1.81 -9.10 6.04
C ALA A 300 -2.91 -9.52 5.05
N GLU A 301 -2.64 -9.49 3.75
CA GLU A 301 -3.57 -9.95 2.72
C GLU A 301 -3.87 -11.46 2.85
N LEU A 302 -2.84 -12.27 3.12
CA LEU A 302 -3.02 -13.71 3.36
C LEU A 302 -3.78 -13.99 4.66
N LEU A 303 -3.55 -13.21 5.73
CA LEU A 303 -4.33 -13.27 6.97
C LEU A 303 -5.81 -12.90 6.70
N ALA A 304 -6.06 -11.85 5.92
CA ALA A 304 -7.41 -11.46 5.53
C ALA A 304 -8.11 -12.56 4.73
N ALA A 305 -7.42 -13.16 3.76
CA ALA A 305 -7.94 -14.28 2.97
C ALA A 305 -8.28 -15.49 3.87
N TYR A 306 -7.41 -15.84 4.80
CA TYR A 306 -7.62 -16.94 5.74
C TYR A 306 -8.87 -16.73 6.61
N TRP A 307 -8.99 -15.58 7.26
CA TRP A 307 -10.15 -15.29 8.10
C TRP A 307 -11.44 -15.17 7.30
N TRP A 308 -11.36 -14.63 6.10
CA TRP A 308 -12.52 -14.51 5.21
C TRP A 308 -13.02 -15.89 4.73
N LEU A 309 -12.11 -16.79 4.33
CA LEU A 309 -12.44 -18.17 3.97
C LEU A 309 -13.11 -18.92 5.14
N ARG A 310 -12.55 -18.78 6.37
CA ARG A 310 -13.15 -19.37 7.57
C ARG A 310 -14.56 -18.85 7.88
N ALA A 311 -14.82 -17.59 7.60
CA ALA A 311 -16.13 -16.98 7.85
C ALA A 311 -17.16 -17.32 6.76
N ALA A 312 -16.73 -17.75 5.59
CA ALA A 312 -17.60 -18.09 4.45
C ALA A 312 -18.01 -19.57 4.40
N GLY A 313 -17.27 -20.47 5.06
CA GLY A 313 -17.56 -21.92 5.18
C GLY A 313 -18.25 -22.26 6.47
#